data_772915a663cb35126315236fca8241f6
#
_entry.id   772915a663cb35126315236fca8241f6
#
_cell.length_a   1.000
_cell.length_b   1.000
_cell.length_c   1.000
_cell.angle_alpha   90.00
_cell.angle_beta   90.00
_cell.angle_gamma   90.00
#
_symmetry.space_group_name_H-M   'P 1'
#
loop_
_entity.id
_entity.type
_entity.pdbx_description
1 polymer ?
#
loop_
_entity_poly.entity_id
_entity_poly.type
_entity_poly.pdbx_seq_one_letter_code
_entity_poly.pdbx_strand_id
1 'polypeptide(L)'
;VFNMVSSMQLSMQMQKGSKADGTFGYMTEEQFEQLKNSDFVEQAGHRRMIGYASNALGHSVELNYADSIQQELTFCVPTHGSAPEKANEIATTELALKALGVEPEIGAEVPLEFEIRGKTYHYDMVLSGWWEASNDTVSVAILSEQFVKDNPDVVKNTHAVDGEISGVTFSEVVLKDKTNIQEQMDSFVYSIGGNPEDMSADNFILSVENQMGKAMISSESILFAVVFVLMFVLCGYLLIYNIFDISVMQDVRQYGLLRLIGASTRQIKSIVNRQAVWLTLIGLPIGLIAGFFAGRALLPAVMEIFSYEYSTTSLQTSTSPVLFIIAALFTILTVFISTRKPAKKAAKVSPMEAIRYTEQDDYKKKTVTRTRGAKLSHMAFSNLGRNRRRCVFIVVSMLLCIVLFNTMIIVTQSIDEEKWITRTTKTDFTVYN
;
A
#
# COMPACT_ATOMS: atom_id res chain seq x y z
N VAL A 1 -0.71 0.17 10.09
CA VAL A 1 0.46 0.66 9.32
C VAL A 1 0.63 -0.17 8.05
N PHE A 2 0.84 -1.49 8.12
CA PHE A 2 1.04 -2.33 6.92
C PHE A 2 -0.12 -2.24 5.93
N ASN A 3 -1.37 -2.34 6.40
CA ASN A 3 -2.55 -2.19 5.55
C ASN A 3 -2.61 -0.80 4.89
N MET A 4 -2.23 0.25 5.61
CA MET A 4 -2.21 1.62 5.10
C MET A 4 -1.15 1.80 4.01
N VAL A 5 0.07 1.28 4.19
CA VAL A 5 1.13 1.33 3.17
C VAL A 5 0.71 0.56 1.91
N SER A 6 0.14 -0.64 2.07
CA SER A 6 -0.34 -1.44 0.93
C SER A 6 -1.52 -0.77 0.21
N SER A 7 -2.47 -0.16 0.94
CA SER A 7 -3.58 0.60 0.35
C SER A 7 -3.08 1.85 -0.38
N MET A 8 -2.11 2.56 0.19
CA MET A 8 -1.48 3.70 -0.43
C MET A 8 -0.76 3.30 -1.72
N GLN A 9 0.00 2.20 -1.71
CA GLN A 9 0.65 1.67 -2.91
C GLN A 9 -0.37 1.33 -4.00
N LEU A 10 -1.44 0.62 -3.66
CA LEU A 10 -2.52 0.29 -4.60
C LEU A 10 -3.18 1.55 -5.17
N SER A 11 -3.53 2.51 -4.31
CA SER A 11 -4.14 3.77 -4.74
C SER A 11 -3.22 4.57 -5.67
N MET A 12 -1.93 4.60 -5.38
CA MET A 12 -0.94 5.24 -6.27
C MET A 12 -0.79 4.52 -7.62
N GLN A 13 -0.82 3.18 -7.64
CA GLN A 13 -0.83 2.40 -8.88
C GLN A 13 -2.09 2.66 -9.69
N MET A 14 -3.26 2.73 -9.05
CA MET A 14 -4.52 3.05 -9.70
C MET A 14 -4.53 4.48 -10.27
N GLN A 15 -3.99 5.46 -9.56
CA GLN A 15 -3.84 6.83 -10.07
C GLN A 15 -2.95 6.90 -11.31
N LYS A 16 -1.87 6.13 -11.36
CA LYS A 16 -1.02 6.03 -12.55
C LYS A 16 -1.61 5.17 -13.67
N GLY A 17 -2.67 4.43 -13.37
CA GLY A 17 -3.34 3.55 -14.33
C GLY A 17 -2.58 2.27 -14.64
N SER A 18 -1.50 1.93 -13.89
CA SER A 18 -0.77 0.68 -14.11
C SER A 18 -0.11 0.15 -12.83
N LYS A 19 -0.14 -1.19 -12.67
CA LYS A 19 0.62 -1.93 -11.65
C LYS A 19 1.84 -2.66 -12.21
N ALA A 20 2.14 -2.46 -13.48
CA ALA A 20 3.30 -3.04 -14.18
C ALA A 20 4.62 -2.44 -13.69
N ASP A 21 5.72 -3.16 -13.95
CA ASP A 21 7.07 -2.67 -13.64
C ASP A 21 7.59 -1.67 -14.69
N GLY A 22 7.11 -1.78 -15.93
CA GLY A 22 7.46 -0.89 -17.02
C GLY A 22 6.50 -0.97 -18.19
N THR A 23 6.64 -0.01 -19.09
CA THR A 23 5.84 0.13 -20.31
C THR A 23 6.76 0.18 -21.51
N PHE A 24 6.47 -0.66 -22.49
CA PHE A 24 7.00 -0.53 -23.86
C PHE A 24 5.94 0.08 -24.77
N GLY A 25 6.37 0.86 -25.75
CA GLY A 25 5.47 1.48 -26.71
C GLY A 25 6.09 1.66 -28.07
N TYR A 26 5.26 2.01 -29.05
CA TYR A 26 5.66 2.20 -30.46
C TYR A 26 6.27 0.95 -31.10
N MET A 27 5.85 -0.23 -30.63
CA MET A 27 6.30 -1.51 -31.18
C MET A 27 5.45 -1.96 -32.36
N THR A 28 6.05 -2.82 -33.20
CA THR A 28 5.34 -3.68 -34.15
C THR A 28 4.85 -4.96 -33.44
N GLU A 29 3.92 -5.69 -34.05
CA GLU A 29 3.45 -6.99 -33.53
C GLU A 29 4.60 -8.01 -33.41
N GLU A 30 5.55 -8.00 -34.38
CA GLU A 30 6.70 -8.90 -34.36
C GLU A 30 7.63 -8.60 -33.18
N GLN A 31 7.85 -7.32 -32.86
CA GLN A 31 8.66 -6.89 -31.72
C GLN A 31 7.96 -7.24 -30.39
N PHE A 32 6.64 -7.11 -30.34
CA PHE A 32 5.86 -7.54 -29.17
C PHE A 32 5.96 -9.06 -28.93
N GLU A 33 5.86 -9.88 -29.99
CA GLU A 33 6.03 -11.32 -29.84
C GLU A 33 7.47 -11.70 -29.40
N GLN A 34 8.48 -10.95 -29.78
CA GLN A 34 9.85 -11.12 -29.26
C GLN A 34 9.92 -10.74 -27.76
N LEU A 35 9.27 -9.66 -27.35
CA LEU A 35 9.19 -9.24 -25.95
C LEU A 35 8.51 -10.29 -25.09
N LYS A 36 7.36 -10.77 -25.52
CA LYS A 36 6.55 -11.77 -24.82
C LYS A 36 7.31 -13.09 -24.59
N ASN A 37 8.15 -13.47 -25.55
CA ASN A 37 8.96 -14.70 -25.50
C ASN A 37 10.33 -14.49 -24.85
N SER A 38 10.64 -13.32 -24.32
CA SER A 38 11.93 -13.02 -23.69
C SER A 38 12.06 -13.61 -22.29
N ASP A 39 13.28 -14.00 -21.93
CA ASP A 39 13.54 -14.68 -20.65
C ASP A 39 13.38 -13.78 -19.42
N PHE A 40 13.48 -12.46 -19.55
CA PHE A 40 13.42 -11.51 -18.43
C PHE A 40 11.98 -11.09 -18.09
N VAL A 41 11.00 -11.31 -18.98
CA VAL A 41 9.60 -10.97 -18.77
C VAL A 41 8.85 -12.11 -18.09
N GLU A 42 8.07 -11.79 -17.06
CA GLU A 42 7.15 -12.71 -16.39
C GLU A 42 5.76 -12.64 -17.02
N GLN A 43 5.26 -11.42 -17.26
CA GLN A 43 3.99 -11.15 -17.93
C GLN A 43 4.14 -9.96 -18.87
N ALA A 44 3.53 -10.02 -20.03
CA ALA A 44 3.43 -8.93 -20.99
C ALA A 44 1.97 -8.77 -21.42
N GLY A 45 1.39 -7.60 -21.16
CA GLY A 45 0.07 -7.24 -21.64
C GLY A 45 0.16 -6.76 -23.08
N HIS A 46 -0.85 -7.05 -23.88
CA HIS A 46 -0.94 -6.62 -25.27
C HIS A 46 -2.01 -5.55 -25.45
N ARG A 47 -1.58 -4.35 -25.82
CA ARG A 47 -2.45 -3.22 -26.17
C ARG A 47 -2.12 -2.71 -27.55
N ARG A 48 -3.13 -2.61 -28.41
CA ARG A 48 -3.02 -2.03 -29.73
C ARG A 48 -3.85 -0.77 -29.85
N MET A 49 -3.19 0.35 -30.11
CA MET A 49 -3.84 1.65 -30.22
C MET A 49 -4.70 1.71 -31.48
N ILE A 50 -5.89 2.29 -31.35
CA ILE A 50 -6.81 2.53 -32.49
C ILE A 50 -6.91 4.02 -32.76
N GLY A 51 -7.14 4.83 -31.74
CA GLY A 51 -7.26 6.28 -31.87
C GLY A 51 -7.95 6.90 -30.69
N TYR A 52 -8.58 8.06 -30.90
CA TYR A 52 -9.36 8.76 -29.90
C TYR A 52 -10.77 9.03 -30.42
N ALA A 53 -11.78 8.87 -29.55
CA ALA A 53 -13.15 9.19 -29.93
C ALA A 53 -13.30 10.70 -30.15
N SER A 54 -13.74 11.10 -31.36
CA SER A 54 -13.93 12.49 -31.73
C SER A 54 -15.29 13.06 -31.27
N ASN A 55 -16.26 12.19 -30.99
CA ASN A 55 -17.58 12.54 -30.50
C ASN A 55 -17.71 12.59 -28.96
N ALA A 56 -16.64 12.36 -28.22
CA ALA A 56 -16.62 12.48 -26.77
C ALA A 56 -16.54 13.96 -26.35
N LEU A 57 -17.53 14.45 -25.59
CA LEU A 57 -17.62 15.85 -25.21
C LEU A 57 -16.89 16.12 -23.88
N GLY A 58 -15.89 17.00 -23.94
CA GLY A 58 -15.20 17.51 -22.75
C GLY A 58 -14.29 16.51 -22.03
N HIS A 59 -14.09 15.34 -22.60
CA HIS A 59 -13.22 14.30 -22.03
C HIS A 59 -12.55 13.48 -23.13
N SER A 60 -11.28 13.15 -22.97
CA SER A 60 -10.55 12.32 -23.94
C SER A 60 -10.85 10.85 -23.71
N VAL A 61 -11.28 10.14 -24.75
CA VAL A 61 -11.54 8.70 -24.71
C VAL A 61 -10.61 8.00 -25.71
N GLU A 62 -9.64 7.27 -25.18
CA GLU A 62 -8.70 6.49 -25.95
C GLU A 62 -9.31 5.14 -26.37
N LEU A 63 -9.21 4.83 -27.64
CA LEU A 63 -9.72 3.59 -28.24
C LEU A 63 -8.58 2.62 -28.47
N ASN A 64 -8.67 1.44 -27.90
CA ASN A 64 -7.68 0.42 -28.10
C ASN A 64 -8.24 -1.01 -27.98
N TYR A 65 -7.49 -1.96 -28.47
CA TYR A 65 -7.62 -3.35 -28.09
C TYR A 65 -6.67 -3.61 -26.90
N ALA A 66 -7.11 -4.40 -25.94
CA ALA A 66 -6.29 -4.84 -24.81
C ALA A 66 -6.63 -6.29 -24.46
N ASP A 67 -5.62 -7.14 -24.33
CA ASP A 67 -5.78 -8.50 -23.85
C ASP A 67 -6.09 -8.55 -22.34
N SER A 68 -6.41 -9.72 -21.81
CA SER A 68 -6.77 -9.89 -20.41
C SER A 68 -5.63 -9.51 -19.45
N ILE A 69 -4.37 -9.74 -19.84
CA ILE A 69 -3.19 -9.37 -19.03
C ILE A 69 -3.07 -7.85 -18.99
N GLN A 70 -3.17 -7.18 -20.11
CA GLN A 70 -3.13 -5.72 -20.20
C GLN A 70 -4.25 -5.08 -19.37
N GLN A 71 -5.48 -5.57 -19.54
CA GLN A 71 -6.64 -5.08 -18.76
C GLN A 71 -6.39 -5.21 -17.25
N GLU A 72 -5.85 -6.34 -16.81
CA GLU A 72 -5.54 -6.57 -15.40
C GLU A 72 -4.41 -5.64 -14.90
N LEU A 73 -3.35 -5.47 -15.68
CA LEU A 73 -2.22 -4.60 -15.33
C LEU A 73 -2.61 -3.12 -15.27
N THR A 74 -3.57 -2.69 -16.11
CA THR A 74 -4.00 -1.28 -16.21
C THR A 74 -5.31 -0.95 -15.49
N PHE A 75 -5.83 -1.87 -14.67
CA PHE A 75 -7.11 -1.69 -13.95
C PHE A 75 -8.32 -1.44 -14.86
N CYS A 76 -8.29 -1.97 -16.07
CA CYS A 76 -9.34 -1.82 -17.08
C CYS A 76 -10.23 -3.06 -17.21
N VAL A 77 -10.31 -3.90 -16.17
CA VAL A 77 -11.20 -5.06 -16.15
C VAL A 77 -12.63 -4.59 -15.83
N PRO A 78 -13.64 -4.90 -16.67
CA PRO A 78 -15.01 -4.54 -16.39
C PRO A 78 -15.50 -5.09 -15.03
N THR A 79 -16.05 -4.20 -14.20
CA THR A 79 -16.70 -4.57 -12.92
C THR A 79 -18.18 -4.90 -13.11
N HIS A 80 -18.76 -4.44 -14.23
CA HIS A 80 -20.14 -4.69 -14.65
C HIS A 80 -20.11 -5.23 -16.08
N GLY A 81 -20.79 -6.36 -16.34
CA GLY A 81 -20.77 -7.03 -17.63
C GLY A 81 -19.49 -7.85 -17.86
N SER A 82 -18.98 -7.84 -19.09
CA SER A 82 -17.80 -8.60 -19.52
C SER A 82 -16.93 -7.82 -20.50
N ALA A 83 -15.68 -8.28 -20.68
CA ALA A 83 -14.83 -7.79 -21.76
C ALA A 83 -15.47 -8.06 -23.15
N PRO A 84 -15.21 -7.20 -24.15
CA PRO A 84 -15.82 -7.34 -25.47
C PRO A 84 -15.22 -8.56 -26.20
N GLU A 85 -16.08 -9.41 -26.77
CA GLU A 85 -15.71 -10.58 -27.57
C GLU A 85 -16.07 -10.39 -29.05
N LYS A 86 -17.25 -9.81 -29.36
CA LYS A 86 -17.72 -9.63 -30.75
C LYS A 86 -17.19 -8.31 -31.34
N ALA A 87 -17.11 -8.25 -32.65
CA ALA A 87 -16.62 -7.09 -33.40
C ALA A 87 -17.37 -5.79 -33.12
N ASN A 88 -18.63 -5.86 -32.72
CA ASN A 88 -19.46 -4.70 -32.40
C ASN A 88 -19.60 -4.46 -30.89
N GLU A 89 -18.79 -5.09 -30.04
CA GLU A 89 -18.83 -4.92 -28.60
C GLU A 89 -17.74 -3.93 -28.13
N ILE A 90 -18.04 -3.15 -27.11
CA ILE A 90 -17.14 -2.20 -26.47
C ILE A 90 -17.29 -2.29 -24.95
N ALA A 91 -16.17 -2.15 -24.22
CA ALA A 91 -16.17 -1.94 -22.80
C ALA A 91 -15.41 -0.67 -22.44
N THR A 92 -15.91 0.13 -21.50
CA THR A 92 -15.30 1.43 -21.19
C THR A 92 -15.62 1.89 -19.76
N THR A 93 -15.11 3.06 -19.39
CA THR A 93 -15.37 3.66 -18.08
C THR A 93 -16.73 4.40 -18.05
N GLU A 94 -17.31 4.54 -16.84
CA GLU A 94 -18.51 5.35 -16.63
C GLU A 94 -18.32 6.80 -17.13
N LEU A 95 -17.11 7.37 -16.95
CA LEU A 95 -16.80 8.72 -17.43
C LEU A 95 -16.81 8.82 -18.97
N ALA A 96 -16.29 7.80 -19.66
CA ALA A 96 -16.35 7.76 -21.11
C ALA A 96 -17.79 7.65 -21.63
N LEU A 97 -18.62 6.82 -21.00
CA LEU A 97 -20.04 6.71 -21.35
C LEU A 97 -20.75 8.05 -21.19
N LYS A 98 -20.49 8.75 -20.09
CA LYS A 98 -21.05 10.09 -19.86
C LYS A 98 -20.58 11.09 -20.92
N ALA A 99 -19.29 11.05 -21.31
CA ALA A 99 -18.75 11.92 -22.37
C ALA A 99 -19.34 11.61 -23.75
N LEU A 100 -19.72 10.35 -24.00
CA LEU A 100 -20.38 9.89 -25.22
C LEU A 100 -21.92 10.05 -25.16
N GLY A 101 -22.46 10.49 -24.02
CA GLY A 101 -23.91 10.69 -23.83
C GLY A 101 -24.71 9.40 -23.68
N VAL A 102 -24.08 8.31 -23.19
CA VAL A 102 -24.68 6.98 -23.07
C VAL A 102 -24.83 6.62 -21.58
N GLU A 103 -25.97 6.06 -21.21
CA GLU A 103 -26.20 5.53 -19.86
C GLU A 103 -25.43 4.21 -19.66
N PRO A 104 -24.91 3.90 -18.45
CA PRO A 104 -24.11 2.72 -18.16
C PRO A 104 -24.96 1.44 -18.03
N GLU A 105 -25.73 1.10 -19.06
CA GLU A 105 -26.56 -0.10 -19.13
C GLU A 105 -25.98 -1.10 -20.13
N ILE A 106 -25.80 -2.35 -19.70
CA ILE A 106 -25.27 -3.41 -20.59
C ILE A 106 -26.24 -3.64 -21.75
N GLY A 107 -25.70 -3.62 -22.96
CA GLY A 107 -26.48 -3.71 -24.20
C GLY A 107 -26.89 -2.36 -24.78
N ALA A 108 -26.56 -1.24 -24.14
CA ALA A 108 -26.80 0.09 -24.71
C ALA A 108 -25.99 0.29 -26.01
N GLU A 109 -26.56 1.03 -26.96
CA GLU A 109 -25.85 1.44 -28.18
C GLU A 109 -24.89 2.59 -27.85
N VAL A 110 -23.64 2.44 -28.22
CA VAL A 110 -22.56 3.41 -28.04
C VAL A 110 -22.12 3.90 -29.42
N PRO A 111 -22.56 5.11 -29.83
CA PRO A 111 -22.10 5.68 -31.08
C PRO A 111 -20.65 6.08 -30.96
N LEU A 112 -19.79 5.55 -31.81
CA LEU A 112 -18.37 5.77 -31.79
C LEU A 112 -17.93 6.43 -33.09
N GLU A 113 -17.30 7.58 -32.97
CA GLU A 113 -16.72 8.31 -34.10
C GLU A 113 -15.26 8.62 -33.82
N PHE A 114 -14.38 8.35 -34.76
CA PHE A 114 -12.96 8.65 -34.66
C PHE A 114 -12.33 8.88 -36.04
N GLU A 115 -11.24 9.61 -36.07
CA GLU A 115 -10.52 9.94 -37.29
C GLU A 115 -9.14 9.28 -37.30
N ILE A 116 -8.79 8.63 -38.42
CA ILE A 116 -7.47 8.04 -38.67
C ILE A 116 -7.04 8.42 -40.08
N ARG A 117 -5.86 9.01 -40.22
CA ARG A 117 -5.28 9.41 -41.51
C ARG A 117 -6.21 10.28 -42.37
N GLY A 118 -6.93 11.20 -41.72
CA GLY A 118 -7.89 12.11 -42.37
C GLY A 118 -9.20 11.45 -42.82
N LYS A 119 -9.44 10.19 -42.44
CA LYS A 119 -10.70 9.49 -42.69
C LYS A 119 -11.47 9.28 -41.41
N THR A 120 -12.70 9.74 -41.37
CA THR A 120 -13.63 9.54 -40.27
C THR A 120 -14.31 8.19 -40.37
N TYR A 121 -14.35 7.49 -39.26
CA TYR A 121 -15.01 6.19 -39.10
C TYR A 121 -16.17 6.33 -38.11
N HIS A 122 -17.30 5.68 -38.41
CA HIS A 122 -18.49 5.65 -37.58
C HIS A 122 -18.86 4.20 -37.32
N TYR A 123 -19.05 3.85 -36.05
CA TYR A 123 -19.49 2.53 -35.62
C TYR A 123 -20.57 2.66 -34.55
N ASP A 124 -21.60 1.84 -34.64
CA ASP A 124 -22.59 1.68 -33.59
C ASP A 124 -22.18 0.43 -32.80
N MET A 125 -21.60 0.66 -31.62
CA MET A 125 -21.11 -0.39 -30.76
C MET A 125 -22.16 -0.75 -29.71
N VAL A 126 -22.04 -1.97 -29.13
CA VAL A 126 -22.89 -2.45 -28.05
C VAL A 126 -22.05 -2.53 -26.78
N LEU A 127 -22.50 -1.89 -25.70
CA LEU A 127 -21.82 -1.93 -24.42
C LEU A 127 -21.86 -3.32 -23.81
N SER A 128 -20.71 -4.01 -23.77
CA SER A 128 -20.56 -5.33 -23.15
C SER A 128 -20.15 -5.27 -21.69
N GLY A 129 -19.49 -4.20 -21.28
CA GLY A 129 -19.02 -4.03 -19.90
C GLY A 129 -18.57 -2.61 -19.61
N TRP A 130 -18.54 -2.27 -18.32
CA TRP A 130 -18.03 -0.98 -17.88
C TRP A 130 -17.42 -1.08 -16.46
N TRP A 131 -16.59 -0.07 -16.10
CA TRP A 131 -15.96 0.06 -14.79
C TRP A 131 -15.84 1.51 -14.35
N GLU A 132 -15.67 1.74 -13.05
CA GLU A 132 -15.37 3.07 -12.51
C GLU A 132 -13.94 3.49 -12.91
N ALA A 133 -13.80 4.72 -13.42
CA ALA A 133 -12.49 5.24 -13.82
C ALA A 133 -11.55 5.34 -12.63
N SER A 134 -10.30 4.95 -12.81
CA SER A 134 -9.26 5.09 -11.79
C SER A 134 -8.62 6.48 -11.77
N ASN A 135 -8.77 7.25 -12.86
CA ASN A 135 -8.38 8.65 -12.96
C ASN A 135 -9.37 9.43 -13.86
N ASP A 136 -9.36 10.74 -13.77
CA ASP A 136 -10.29 11.62 -14.49
C ASP A 136 -9.66 12.26 -15.73
N THR A 137 -8.42 11.94 -16.07
CA THR A 137 -7.68 12.64 -17.13
C THR A 137 -7.99 12.07 -18.51
N VAL A 138 -7.89 10.77 -18.66
CA VAL A 138 -8.15 10.04 -19.92
C VAL A 138 -8.92 8.78 -19.60
N SER A 139 -10.02 8.55 -20.31
CA SER A 139 -10.73 7.28 -20.25
C SER A 139 -10.30 6.37 -21.37
N VAL A 140 -10.34 5.07 -21.10
CA VAL A 140 -9.99 4.00 -22.04
C VAL A 140 -11.26 3.28 -22.46
N ALA A 141 -11.43 3.09 -23.75
CA ALA A 141 -12.46 2.23 -24.33
C ALA A 141 -11.78 1.04 -25.06
N ILE A 142 -12.16 -0.16 -24.63
CA ILE A 142 -11.59 -1.42 -25.13
C ILE A 142 -12.53 -1.99 -26.19
N LEU A 143 -11.96 -2.28 -27.35
CA LEU A 143 -12.59 -2.99 -28.45
C LEU A 143 -12.12 -4.43 -28.49
N SER A 144 -12.90 -5.32 -29.08
CA SER A 144 -12.59 -6.75 -29.12
C SER A 144 -11.42 -7.08 -30.07
N GLU A 145 -10.80 -8.24 -29.86
CA GLU A 145 -9.84 -8.81 -30.81
C GLU A 145 -10.47 -9.05 -32.18
N GLN A 146 -11.77 -9.40 -32.20
CA GLN A 146 -12.51 -9.60 -33.45
C GLN A 146 -12.65 -8.31 -34.24
N PHE A 147 -12.86 -7.15 -33.57
CA PHE A 147 -12.87 -5.84 -34.23
C PHE A 147 -11.53 -5.57 -34.95
N VAL A 148 -10.42 -5.86 -34.30
CA VAL A 148 -9.07 -5.68 -34.85
C VAL A 148 -8.87 -6.57 -36.08
N LYS A 149 -9.33 -7.82 -36.04
CA LYS A 149 -9.22 -8.76 -37.17
C LYS A 149 -10.09 -8.36 -38.35
N ASP A 150 -11.28 -7.85 -38.12
CA ASP A 150 -12.23 -7.45 -39.15
C ASP A 150 -11.88 -6.09 -39.79
N ASN A 151 -11.06 -5.28 -39.12
CA ASN A 151 -10.70 -3.92 -39.56
C ASN A 151 -9.18 -3.71 -39.70
N PRO A 152 -8.47 -4.53 -40.51
CA PRO A 152 -7.00 -4.48 -40.62
C PRO A 152 -6.47 -3.13 -41.13
N ASP A 153 -7.24 -2.42 -41.97
CA ASP A 153 -6.85 -1.11 -42.49
C ASP A 153 -6.91 -0.01 -41.39
N VAL A 154 -7.84 -0.13 -40.42
CA VAL A 154 -7.98 0.78 -39.30
C VAL A 154 -6.78 0.66 -38.37
N VAL A 155 -6.37 -0.57 -38.06
CA VAL A 155 -5.33 -0.88 -37.09
C VAL A 155 -3.95 -1.11 -37.72
N LYS A 156 -3.74 -0.67 -38.97
CA LYS A 156 -2.46 -0.79 -39.63
C LYS A 156 -1.41 0.14 -39.00
N ASN A 157 -0.33 -0.42 -38.49
CA ASN A 157 0.78 0.39 -38.00
C ASN A 157 1.54 1.03 -39.16
N THR A 158 1.48 2.35 -39.28
CA THR A 158 2.21 3.17 -40.26
C THR A 158 3.04 4.25 -39.57
N HIS A 159 3.23 4.15 -38.27
CA HIS A 159 3.87 5.18 -37.45
C HIS A 159 5.22 5.65 -37.98
N ALA A 160 6.08 4.73 -38.41
CA ALA A 160 7.39 5.03 -38.98
C ALA A 160 7.31 5.82 -40.31
N VAL A 161 6.15 5.90 -40.98
CA VAL A 161 5.97 6.57 -42.26
C VAL A 161 5.27 7.91 -42.14
N ASP A 162 4.21 7.96 -41.36
CA ASP A 162 3.33 9.14 -41.27
C ASP A 162 3.16 9.68 -39.85
N GLY A 163 3.78 9.04 -38.85
CA GLY A 163 3.64 9.42 -37.44
C GLY A 163 2.29 9.05 -36.80
N GLU A 164 1.42 8.33 -37.54
CA GLU A 164 0.10 7.95 -37.02
C GLU A 164 0.22 6.94 -35.88
N ILE A 165 -0.52 7.17 -34.80
CA ILE A 165 -0.50 6.31 -33.61
C ILE A 165 -1.36 5.05 -33.77
N SER A 166 -2.27 5.04 -34.74
CA SER A 166 -3.14 3.90 -35.00
C SER A 166 -2.36 2.67 -35.43
N GLY A 167 -2.67 1.53 -34.82
CA GLY A 167 -2.00 0.26 -35.07
C GLY A 167 -0.68 0.03 -34.34
N VAL A 168 -0.23 1.00 -33.58
CA VAL A 168 0.96 0.90 -32.73
C VAL A 168 0.68 -0.01 -31.54
N THR A 169 1.64 -0.88 -31.21
CA THR A 169 1.53 -1.78 -30.05
C THR A 169 2.22 -1.20 -28.84
N PHE A 170 1.52 -1.24 -27.71
CA PHE A 170 2.03 -0.97 -26.38
C PHE A 170 1.95 -2.23 -25.51
N SER A 171 2.81 -2.32 -24.52
CA SER A 171 2.83 -3.46 -23.59
C SER A 171 3.22 -2.99 -22.20
N GLU A 172 2.35 -3.27 -21.24
CA GLU A 172 2.69 -3.21 -19.82
C GLU A 172 3.34 -4.52 -19.42
N VAL A 173 4.51 -4.46 -18.78
CA VAL A 173 5.29 -5.66 -18.45
C VAL A 173 5.54 -5.81 -16.96
N VAL A 174 5.54 -7.07 -16.52
CA VAL A 174 6.05 -7.50 -15.23
C VAL A 174 7.32 -8.28 -15.45
N LEU A 175 8.41 -7.88 -14.80
CA LEU A 175 9.72 -8.51 -14.95
C LEU A 175 9.95 -9.56 -13.85
N LYS A 176 10.71 -10.62 -14.19
CA LYS A 176 11.14 -11.65 -13.22
C LYS A 176 12.13 -11.09 -12.22
N ASP A 177 13.06 -10.25 -12.65
CA ASP A 177 14.03 -9.56 -11.81
C ASP A 177 13.66 -8.08 -11.69
N LYS A 178 13.44 -7.62 -10.47
CA LYS A 178 13.06 -6.24 -10.14
C LYS A 178 14.27 -5.30 -9.95
N THR A 179 15.48 -5.78 -10.24
CA THR A 179 16.69 -4.96 -10.15
C THR A 179 17.03 -4.33 -11.50
N ASN A 180 17.44 -3.06 -11.52
CA ASN A 180 17.84 -2.34 -12.74
C ASN A 180 16.85 -2.49 -13.90
N ILE A 181 15.55 -2.31 -13.63
CA ILE A 181 14.45 -2.52 -14.58
C ILE A 181 14.69 -1.74 -15.89
N GLN A 182 15.00 -0.45 -15.79
CA GLN A 182 15.24 0.40 -16.97
C GLN A 182 16.38 -0.16 -17.84
N GLU A 183 17.50 -0.58 -17.23
CA GLU A 183 18.64 -1.13 -17.96
C GLU A 183 18.30 -2.45 -18.67
N GLN A 184 17.51 -3.32 -18.04
CA GLN A 184 17.02 -4.55 -18.66
C GLN A 184 16.10 -4.25 -19.86
N MET A 185 15.18 -3.29 -19.70
CA MET A 185 14.25 -2.88 -20.73
C MET A 185 14.99 -2.25 -21.93
N ASP A 186 15.91 -1.31 -21.68
CA ASP A 186 16.70 -0.66 -22.73
C ASP A 186 17.60 -1.66 -23.45
N SER A 187 18.22 -2.58 -22.74
CA SER A 187 19.04 -3.65 -23.33
C SER A 187 18.22 -4.53 -24.27
N PHE A 188 16.97 -4.83 -23.93
CA PHE A 188 16.07 -5.55 -24.84
C PHE A 188 15.78 -4.72 -26.09
N VAL A 189 15.43 -3.43 -25.95
CA VAL A 189 15.15 -2.55 -27.10
C VAL A 189 16.34 -2.50 -28.06
N TYR A 190 17.56 -2.31 -27.54
CA TYR A 190 18.77 -2.36 -28.37
C TYR A 190 18.99 -3.73 -29.05
N SER A 191 18.67 -4.82 -28.37
CA SER A 191 18.83 -6.18 -28.91
C SER A 191 17.96 -6.47 -30.11
N ILE A 192 16.80 -5.81 -30.21
CA ILE A 192 15.87 -5.92 -31.34
C ILE A 192 16.04 -4.80 -32.37
N GLY A 193 17.13 -4.02 -32.26
CA GLY A 193 17.47 -2.95 -33.20
C GLY A 193 16.69 -1.66 -33.01
N GLY A 194 16.01 -1.49 -31.88
CA GLY A 194 15.30 -0.26 -31.49
C GLY A 194 16.23 0.77 -30.86
N ASN A 195 15.71 1.98 -30.70
CA ASN A 195 16.36 3.08 -30.02
C ASN A 195 15.42 3.65 -28.93
N PRO A 196 15.71 3.50 -27.64
CA PRO A 196 14.84 4.01 -26.57
C PRO A 196 15.09 5.48 -26.23
N GLU A 197 16.21 6.09 -26.69
CA GLU A 197 16.65 7.42 -26.27
C GLU A 197 16.21 8.54 -27.22
N ASP A 198 16.05 8.25 -28.51
CA ASP A 198 15.73 9.24 -29.53
C ASP A 198 14.32 9.05 -30.07
N MET A 199 13.39 9.86 -29.58
CA MET A 199 11.99 9.86 -29.97
C MET A 199 11.76 10.22 -31.45
N SER A 200 12.73 10.84 -32.11
CA SER A 200 12.67 11.21 -33.53
C SER A 200 13.24 10.15 -34.48
N ALA A 201 13.81 9.08 -33.94
CA ALA A 201 14.36 8.01 -34.73
C ALA A 201 13.26 7.10 -35.31
N ASP A 202 13.42 6.68 -36.58
CA ASP A 202 12.46 5.77 -37.25
C ASP A 202 12.29 4.43 -36.52
N ASN A 203 13.29 4.02 -35.74
CA ASN A 203 13.30 2.80 -34.92
C ASN A 203 13.07 3.06 -33.45
N PHE A 204 12.45 4.20 -33.07
CA PHE A 204 12.13 4.51 -31.70
C PHE A 204 11.19 3.47 -31.09
N ILE A 205 11.56 2.97 -29.91
CA ILE A 205 10.72 2.13 -29.08
C ILE A 205 10.73 2.74 -27.66
N LEU A 206 9.58 3.17 -27.20
CA LEU A 206 9.43 3.66 -25.83
C LEU A 206 9.76 2.55 -24.85
N SER A 207 10.63 2.85 -23.90
CA SER A 207 11.01 1.96 -22.80
C SER A 207 11.04 2.79 -21.52
N VAL A 208 10.02 2.67 -20.69
CA VAL A 208 9.88 3.46 -19.47
C VAL A 208 9.61 2.57 -18.26
N GLU A 209 10.52 2.62 -17.31
CA GLU A 209 10.33 1.99 -16.02
C GLU A 209 9.22 2.72 -15.21
N ASN A 210 8.32 1.96 -14.61
CA ASN A 210 7.35 2.48 -13.66
C ASN A 210 8.05 2.81 -12.32
N GLN A 211 8.57 4.04 -12.19
CA GLN A 211 9.45 4.49 -11.09
C GLN A 211 8.81 4.43 -9.69
N MET A 212 7.51 4.15 -9.56
CA MET A 212 6.87 4.13 -8.23
C MET A 212 7.37 3.02 -7.30
N GLY A 213 7.85 1.91 -7.84
CA GLY A 213 8.47 0.86 -7.02
C GLY A 213 9.79 1.31 -6.37
N LYS A 214 10.62 2.05 -7.10
CA LYS A 214 11.95 2.48 -6.62
C LYS A 214 11.93 3.67 -5.68
N ALA A 215 11.08 4.66 -5.91
CA ALA A 215 11.01 5.85 -5.04
C ALA A 215 10.60 5.51 -3.60
N MET A 216 9.84 4.42 -3.41
CA MET A 216 9.49 3.91 -2.07
C MET A 216 10.53 2.91 -1.50
N ILE A 217 11.40 2.32 -2.33
CA ILE A 217 12.36 1.27 -1.93
C ILE A 217 13.80 1.80 -1.92
N SER A 218 14.01 3.10 -1.79
CA SER A 218 15.36 3.61 -1.53
C SER A 218 15.89 2.99 -0.22
N SER A 219 17.18 2.71 -0.16
CA SER A 219 17.83 2.17 1.06
C SER A 219 17.54 3.04 2.30
N GLU A 220 17.38 4.34 2.11
CA GLU A 220 17.01 5.31 3.15
C GLU A 220 15.56 5.12 3.61
N SER A 221 14.62 4.91 2.69
CA SER A 221 13.22 4.64 3.00
C SER A 221 13.03 3.32 3.74
N ILE A 222 13.78 2.27 3.34
CA ILE A 222 13.79 0.98 4.04
C ILE A 222 14.34 1.14 5.45
N LEU A 223 15.46 1.84 5.61
CA LEU A 223 16.05 2.09 6.93
C LEU A 223 15.06 2.84 7.83
N PHE A 224 14.43 3.89 7.31
CA PHE A 224 13.40 4.65 8.04
C PHE A 224 12.23 3.76 8.46
N ALA A 225 11.69 2.95 7.54
CA ALA A 225 10.59 2.02 7.82
C ALA A 225 10.98 0.98 8.89
N VAL A 226 12.18 0.41 8.82
CA VAL A 226 12.69 -0.54 9.81
C VAL A 226 12.82 0.10 11.18
N VAL A 227 13.40 1.29 11.28
CA VAL A 227 13.52 2.03 12.54
C VAL A 227 12.14 2.34 13.13
N PHE A 228 11.19 2.75 12.29
CA PHE A 228 9.82 3.05 12.69
C PHE A 228 9.10 1.80 13.23
N VAL A 229 9.20 0.67 12.53
CA VAL A 229 8.65 -0.62 12.97
C VAL A 229 9.29 -1.06 14.29
N LEU A 230 10.63 -0.97 14.43
CA LEU A 230 11.30 -1.32 15.68
C LEU A 230 10.84 -0.45 16.85
N MET A 231 10.58 0.83 16.63
CA MET A 231 10.06 1.74 17.65
C MET A 231 8.65 1.35 18.09
N PHE A 232 7.76 0.95 17.16
CA PHE A 232 6.43 0.40 17.48
C PHE A 232 6.54 -0.91 18.28
N VAL A 233 7.44 -1.82 17.87
CA VAL A 233 7.69 -3.06 18.61
C VAL A 233 8.10 -2.77 20.04
N LEU A 234 9.06 -1.86 20.22
CA LEU A 234 9.59 -1.49 21.52
C LEU A 234 8.51 -0.87 22.40
N CYS A 235 7.68 0.02 21.84
CA CYS A 235 6.55 0.63 22.53
C CYS A 235 5.54 -0.44 23.00
N GLY A 236 5.10 -1.31 22.09
CA GLY A 236 4.20 -2.42 22.40
C GLY A 236 4.78 -3.39 23.44
N TYR A 237 6.06 -3.75 23.29
CA TYR A 237 6.78 -4.58 24.27
C TYR A 237 6.76 -3.96 25.67
N LEU A 238 7.10 -2.68 25.80
CA LEU A 238 7.15 -1.99 27.09
C LEU A 238 5.78 -1.87 27.74
N LEU A 239 4.73 -1.54 26.94
CA LEU A 239 3.36 -1.47 27.46
C LEU A 239 2.89 -2.82 27.99
N ILE A 240 3.02 -3.88 27.19
CA ILE A 240 2.60 -5.23 27.58
C ILE A 240 3.42 -5.70 28.80
N TYR A 241 4.73 -5.49 28.78
CA TYR A 241 5.61 -5.84 29.90
C TYR A 241 5.19 -5.14 31.19
N ASN A 242 4.90 -3.82 31.13
CA ASN A 242 4.48 -3.04 32.29
C ASN A 242 3.14 -3.54 32.87
N ILE A 243 2.15 -3.82 32.01
CA ILE A 243 0.84 -4.32 32.44
C ILE A 243 1.00 -5.69 33.13
N PHE A 244 1.76 -6.62 32.51
CA PHE A 244 1.98 -7.94 33.10
C PHE A 244 2.84 -7.88 34.37
N ASP A 245 3.84 -7.00 34.45
CA ASP A 245 4.65 -6.84 35.67
C ASP A 245 3.79 -6.33 36.83
N ILE A 246 2.86 -5.39 36.56
CA ILE A 246 1.91 -4.89 37.54
C ILE A 246 0.96 -6.01 37.99
N SER A 247 0.33 -6.70 37.05
CA SER A 247 -0.61 -7.79 37.34
C SER A 247 0.06 -8.91 38.15
N VAL A 248 1.23 -9.36 37.76
CA VAL A 248 2.00 -10.38 38.48
C VAL A 248 2.34 -9.94 39.90
N MET A 249 2.68 -8.66 40.09
CA MET A 249 3.00 -8.16 41.44
C MET A 249 1.77 -8.07 42.35
N GLN A 250 0.58 -7.78 41.78
CA GLN A 250 -0.68 -7.83 42.53
C GLN A 250 -1.04 -9.26 42.96
N ASP A 251 -0.76 -10.24 42.09
CA ASP A 251 -1.09 -11.63 42.31
C ASP A 251 0.02 -12.43 43.07
N VAL A 252 1.12 -11.79 43.42
CA VAL A 252 2.28 -12.45 44.09
C VAL A 252 1.87 -13.26 45.30
N ARG A 253 0.95 -12.71 46.13
CA ARG A 253 0.43 -13.40 47.34
C ARG A 253 -0.32 -14.68 46.96
N GLN A 254 -1.13 -14.65 45.93
CA GLN A 254 -1.86 -15.82 45.43
C GLN A 254 -0.90 -16.90 44.90
N TYR A 255 0.11 -16.49 44.15
CA TYR A 255 1.15 -17.42 43.63
C TYR A 255 1.96 -18.04 44.79
N GLY A 256 2.22 -17.30 45.86
CA GLY A 256 2.85 -17.81 47.07
C GLY A 256 2.00 -18.84 47.79
N LEU A 257 0.69 -18.59 47.95
CA LEU A 257 -0.25 -19.53 48.53
C LEU A 257 -0.33 -20.84 47.69
N LEU A 258 -0.39 -20.73 46.35
CA LEU A 258 -0.35 -21.89 45.46
C LEU A 258 0.93 -22.71 45.65
N ARG A 259 2.06 -22.08 45.91
CA ARG A 259 3.32 -22.76 46.18
C ARG A 259 3.31 -23.46 47.54
N LEU A 260 2.67 -22.92 48.55
CA LEU A 260 2.49 -23.55 49.86
C LEU A 260 1.73 -24.89 49.76
N ILE A 261 0.72 -24.98 48.87
CA ILE A 261 -0.05 -26.20 48.64
C ILE A 261 0.64 -27.13 47.59
N GLY A 262 1.88 -26.82 47.20
CA GLY A 262 2.72 -27.71 46.38
C GLY A 262 2.77 -27.39 44.86
N ALA A 263 2.28 -26.25 44.43
CA ALA A 263 2.37 -25.87 43.00
C ALA A 263 3.84 -25.67 42.60
N SER A 264 4.22 -26.29 41.48
CA SER A 264 5.57 -26.17 40.93
C SER A 264 5.81 -24.84 40.22
N THR A 265 7.06 -24.41 40.11
CA THR A 265 7.50 -23.23 39.37
C THR A 265 6.98 -23.22 37.90
N ARG A 266 6.92 -24.42 37.27
CA ARG A 266 6.43 -24.59 35.90
C ARG A 266 4.91 -24.32 35.81
N GLN A 267 4.15 -24.76 36.81
CA GLN A 267 2.71 -24.54 36.86
C GLN A 267 2.36 -23.05 37.02
N ILE A 268 3.05 -22.33 37.90
CA ILE A 268 2.84 -20.87 38.07
C ILE A 268 3.18 -20.12 36.77
N LYS A 269 4.31 -20.45 36.15
CA LYS A 269 4.67 -19.88 34.84
C LYS A 269 3.63 -20.19 33.77
N SER A 270 3.04 -21.39 33.80
CA SER A 270 1.99 -21.78 32.86
C SER A 270 0.71 -20.99 33.08
N ILE A 271 0.36 -20.65 34.34
CA ILE A 271 -0.83 -19.82 34.64
C ILE A 271 -0.65 -18.45 33.97
N VAL A 272 0.44 -17.75 34.21
CA VAL A 272 0.69 -16.43 33.62
C VAL A 272 0.72 -16.49 32.10
N ASN A 273 1.36 -17.51 31.50
CA ASN A 273 1.36 -17.67 30.05
C ASN A 273 -0.03 -17.94 29.48
N ARG A 274 -0.86 -18.76 30.17
CA ARG A 274 -2.26 -19.01 29.75
C ARG A 274 -3.10 -17.73 29.82
N GLN A 275 -2.93 -16.92 30.86
CA GLN A 275 -3.58 -15.61 30.94
C GLN A 275 -3.22 -14.73 29.72
N ALA A 276 -1.92 -14.68 29.38
CA ALA A 276 -1.46 -13.95 28.19
C ALA A 276 -2.08 -14.49 26.90
N VAL A 277 -2.15 -15.83 26.74
CA VAL A 277 -2.78 -16.46 25.56
C VAL A 277 -4.26 -16.11 25.46
N TRP A 278 -5.03 -16.21 26.57
CA TRP A 278 -6.45 -15.88 26.57
C TRP A 278 -6.69 -14.40 26.24
N LEU A 279 -5.92 -13.49 26.84
CA LEU A 279 -6.00 -12.06 26.52
C LEU A 279 -5.66 -11.78 25.05
N THR A 280 -4.66 -12.49 24.52
CA THR A 280 -4.30 -12.35 23.11
C THR A 280 -5.39 -12.90 22.20
N LEU A 281 -5.98 -14.04 22.54
CA LEU A 281 -7.03 -14.68 21.74
C LEU A 281 -8.28 -13.77 21.61
N ILE A 282 -8.60 -13.02 22.63
CA ILE A 282 -9.72 -12.07 22.63
C ILE A 282 -9.29 -10.72 22.01
N GLY A 283 -8.15 -10.20 22.43
CA GLY A 283 -7.69 -8.87 22.03
C GLY A 283 -7.24 -8.78 20.58
N LEU A 284 -6.68 -9.87 20.01
CA LEU A 284 -6.16 -9.87 18.66
C LEU A 284 -7.25 -9.68 17.59
N PRO A 285 -8.39 -10.41 17.60
CA PRO A 285 -9.46 -10.16 16.64
C PRO A 285 -10.03 -8.75 16.77
N ILE A 286 -10.28 -8.29 17.99
CA ILE A 286 -10.79 -6.93 18.25
C ILE A 286 -9.81 -5.89 17.73
N GLY A 287 -8.51 -6.08 17.99
CA GLY A 287 -7.46 -5.17 17.54
C GLY A 287 -7.29 -5.14 16.01
N LEU A 288 -7.41 -6.29 15.33
CA LEU A 288 -7.37 -6.36 13.87
C LEU A 288 -8.57 -5.66 13.23
N ILE A 289 -9.78 -5.88 13.75
CA ILE A 289 -11.00 -5.24 13.26
C ILE A 289 -10.92 -3.73 13.48
N ALA A 290 -10.62 -3.29 14.69
CA ALA A 290 -10.48 -1.87 15.02
C ALA A 290 -9.38 -1.19 14.20
N GLY A 291 -8.24 -1.87 14.01
CA GLY A 291 -7.13 -1.39 13.19
C GLY A 291 -7.48 -1.27 11.71
N PHE A 292 -8.28 -2.20 11.17
CA PHE A 292 -8.77 -2.13 9.80
C PHE A 292 -9.68 -0.91 9.59
N PHE A 293 -10.68 -0.72 10.45
CA PHE A 293 -11.59 0.42 10.34
C PHE A 293 -10.88 1.76 10.58
N ALA A 294 -9.96 1.83 11.54
CA ALA A 294 -9.15 3.01 11.76
C ALA A 294 -8.25 3.32 10.54
N GLY A 295 -7.63 2.30 9.95
CA GLY A 295 -6.84 2.46 8.72
C GLY A 295 -7.67 2.99 7.56
N ARG A 296 -8.88 2.45 7.37
CA ARG A 296 -9.81 2.90 6.33
C ARG A 296 -10.27 4.35 6.55
N ALA A 297 -10.55 4.72 7.79
CA ALA A 297 -10.98 6.09 8.13
C ALA A 297 -9.85 7.13 7.97
N LEU A 298 -8.59 6.73 8.19
CA LEU A 298 -7.43 7.60 8.05
C LEU A 298 -6.89 7.68 6.61
N LEU A 299 -7.22 6.71 5.77
CA LEU A 299 -6.70 6.64 4.40
C LEU A 299 -7.00 7.90 3.58
N PRO A 300 -8.23 8.47 3.55
CA PRO A 300 -8.50 9.70 2.81
C PRO A 300 -7.63 10.88 3.25
N ALA A 301 -7.52 11.10 4.58
CA ALA A 301 -6.72 12.18 5.13
C ALA A 301 -5.23 12.06 4.82
N VAL A 302 -4.73 10.83 4.70
CA VAL A 302 -3.32 10.58 4.32
C VAL A 302 -3.14 10.76 2.82
N MET A 303 -4.08 10.28 2.02
CA MET A 303 -4.02 10.44 0.57
C MET A 303 -4.16 11.91 0.16
N GLU A 304 -4.98 12.69 0.84
CA GLU A 304 -5.08 14.14 0.63
C GLU A 304 -3.72 14.87 0.79
N ILE A 305 -2.87 14.38 1.69
CA ILE A 305 -1.51 14.90 1.90
C ILE A 305 -0.57 14.53 0.74
N PHE A 306 -0.76 13.36 0.12
CA PHE A 306 0.12 12.85 -0.93
C PHE A 306 -0.41 13.05 -2.35
N SER A 307 -1.71 13.35 -2.52
CA SER A 307 -2.41 13.44 -3.81
C SER A 307 -2.81 14.88 -4.12
N TYR A 308 -1.84 15.75 -4.36
CA TYR A 308 -2.12 17.17 -4.62
C TYR A 308 -2.71 17.45 -6.01
N GLU A 309 -2.74 16.49 -6.92
CA GLU A 309 -3.06 16.74 -8.33
C GLU A 309 -4.17 15.83 -8.94
N TYR A 310 -4.72 14.86 -8.18
CA TYR A 310 -5.65 13.88 -8.78
C TYR A 310 -6.88 13.66 -7.91
N SER A 311 -8.03 13.68 -8.56
CA SER A 311 -9.33 13.48 -7.91
C SER A 311 -9.42 12.17 -7.13
N THR A 312 -10.09 12.25 -6.00
CA THR A 312 -10.24 11.20 -4.99
C THR A 312 -11.23 10.07 -5.39
N THR A 313 -11.43 9.83 -6.68
CA THR A 313 -12.58 9.06 -7.18
C THR A 313 -12.59 7.58 -6.80
N SER A 314 -11.43 6.98 -6.46
CA SER A 314 -11.42 5.56 -6.07
C SER A 314 -10.36 5.21 -5.03
N LEU A 315 -10.62 5.52 -3.75
CA LEU A 315 -9.80 5.07 -2.64
C LEU A 315 -10.13 3.61 -2.29
N GLN A 316 -9.41 2.66 -2.85
CA GLN A 316 -9.57 1.25 -2.48
C GLN A 316 -8.65 0.86 -1.32
N THR A 317 -9.25 0.29 -0.28
CA THR A 317 -8.51 -0.25 0.86
C THR A 317 -8.07 -1.67 0.55
N SER A 318 -6.77 -1.93 0.58
CA SER A 318 -6.25 -3.29 0.43
C SER A 318 -6.79 -4.21 1.53
N THR A 319 -7.45 -5.29 1.12
CA THR A 319 -8.01 -6.33 1.98
C THR A 319 -7.17 -7.62 1.96
N SER A 320 -5.89 -7.53 1.60
CA SER A 320 -5.02 -8.71 1.49
C SER A 320 -4.97 -9.51 2.81
N PRO A 321 -5.37 -10.80 2.82
CA PRO A 321 -5.33 -11.65 4.00
C PRO A 321 -3.91 -11.82 4.58
N VAL A 322 -2.90 -11.70 3.74
CA VAL A 322 -1.49 -11.83 4.13
C VAL A 322 -1.08 -10.79 5.16
N LEU A 323 -1.59 -9.55 5.01
CA LEU A 323 -1.30 -8.45 5.95
C LEU A 323 -1.88 -8.73 7.35
N PHE A 324 -3.08 -9.32 7.42
CA PHE A 324 -3.70 -9.70 8.69
C PHE A 324 -2.93 -10.83 9.37
N ILE A 325 -2.43 -11.80 8.60
CA ILE A 325 -1.62 -12.91 9.12
C ILE A 325 -0.28 -12.37 9.69
N ILE A 326 0.40 -11.49 8.96
CA ILE A 326 1.65 -10.87 9.41
C ILE A 326 1.41 -10.07 10.70
N ALA A 327 0.37 -9.24 10.75
CA ALA A 327 0.02 -8.46 11.94
C ALA A 327 -0.31 -9.36 13.15
N ALA A 328 -1.02 -10.46 12.92
CA ALA A 328 -1.34 -11.44 13.95
C ALA A 328 -0.09 -12.13 14.50
N LEU A 329 0.79 -12.62 13.62
CA LEU A 329 2.05 -13.25 14.01
C LEU A 329 2.95 -12.28 14.78
N PHE A 330 3.05 -11.05 14.31
CA PHE A 330 3.80 -9.99 14.98
C PHE A 330 3.28 -9.72 16.39
N THR A 331 1.95 -9.60 16.55
CA THR A 331 1.31 -9.37 17.85
C THR A 331 1.57 -10.54 18.81
N ILE A 332 1.37 -11.78 18.35
CA ILE A 332 1.61 -13.00 19.15
C ILE A 332 3.06 -13.06 19.61
N LEU A 333 4.02 -12.80 18.72
CA LEU A 333 5.44 -12.80 19.03
C LEU A 333 5.78 -11.74 20.09
N THR A 334 5.25 -10.51 19.93
CA THR A 334 5.47 -9.40 20.86
C THR A 334 4.93 -9.73 22.26
N VAL A 335 3.70 -10.27 22.37
CA VAL A 335 3.11 -10.70 23.63
C VAL A 335 3.94 -11.79 24.28
N PHE A 336 4.34 -12.80 23.50
CA PHE A 336 5.12 -13.93 24.03
C PHE A 336 6.49 -13.50 24.58
N ILE A 337 7.17 -12.56 23.90
CA ILE A 337 8.45 -12.03 24.36
C ILE A 337 8.25 -11.17 25.61
N SER A 338 7.23 -10.30 25.63
CA SER A 338 6.94 -9.36 26.72
C SER A 338 6.58 -10.06 28.01
N THR A 339 5.85 -11.17 27.95
CA THR A 339 5.34 -11.90 29.11
C THR A 339 6.38 -12.83 29.74
N ARG A 340 7.48 -13.17 29.03
CA ARG A 340 8.52 -14.11 29.54
C ARG A 340 9.16 -13.68 30.85
N LYS A 341 9.51 -12.39 30.99
CA LYS A 341 10.16 -11.85 32.20
C LYS A 341 9.19 -11.78 33.38
N PRO A 342 7.96 -11.21 33.26
CA PRO A 342 6.95 -11.24 34.33
C PRO A 342 6.61 -12.67 34.78
N ALA A 343 6.37 -13.60 33.84
CA ALA A 343 6.09 -15.01 34.16
C ALA A 343 7.23 -15.70 34.93
N LYS A 344 8.48 -15.41 34.57
CA LYS A 344 9.66 -15.93 35.31
C LYS A 344 9.75 -15.32 36.70
N LYS A 345 9.37 -14.05 36.86
CA LYS A 345 9.35 -13.36 38.17
C LYS A 345 8.28 -13.96 39.08
N ALA A 346 7.04 -14.15 38.58
CA ALA A 346 5.96 -14.82 39.29
C ALA A 346 6.38 -16.22 39.80
N ALA A 347 7.02 -16.98 38.94
CA ALA A 347 7.44 -18.35 39.23
C ALA A 347 8.60 -18.47 40.23
N LYS A 348 9.36 -17.40 40.49
CA LYS A 348 10.50 -17.39 41.43
C LYS A 348 10.12 -16.94 42.84
N VAL A 349 8.91 -16.41 43.07
CA VAL A 349 8.49 -15.96 44.40
C VAL A 349 8.47 -17.11 45.39
N SER A 350 9.16 -16.94 46.53
CA SER A 350 9.16 -17.96 47.59
C SER A 350 7.89 -17.85 48.42
N PRO A 351 7.37 -18.97 49.02
CA PRO A 351 6.18 -18.92 49.85
C PRO A 351 6.29 -17.96 51.05
N MET A 352 7.46 -17.94 51.70
CA MET A 352 7.74 -17.04 52.81
C MET A 352 7.80 -15.57 52.39
N GLU A 353 8.37 -15.29 51.20
CA GLU A 353 8.44 -13.95 50.65
C GLU A 353 7.06 -13.45 50.26
N ALA A 354 6.19 -14.30 49.73
CA ALA A 354 4.82 -13.96 49.33
C ALA A 354 3.92 -13.59 50.54
N ILE A 355 4.07 -14.24 51.68
CA ILE A 355 3.33 -13.93 52.89
C ILE A 355 3.82 -12.61 53.51
N ARG A 356 5.12 -12.35 53.42
CA ARG A 356 5.75 -11.11 53.92
C ARG A 356 5.71 -9.99 52.88
N TYR A 357 5.22 -10.27 51.67
CA TYR A 357 5.26 -9.30 50.57
C TYR A 357 4.28 -8.15 50.90
N THR A 358 4.84 -7.15 51.50
CA THR A 358 4.34 -5.79 51.48
C THR A 358 5.10 -5.11 50.34
N GLU A 359 4.45 -4.29 49.51
CA GLU A 359 5.08 -3.52 48.41
C GLU A 359 6.34 -2.72 48.81
N GLN A 360 6.76 -2.87 50.06
CA GLN A 360 7.83 -2.14 50.72
C GLN A 360 9.17 -2.87 50.78
N ASP A 361 9.26 -4.19 50.49
CA ASP A 361 10.46 -4.97 50.83
C ASP A 361 11.62 -4.91 49.81
N ASP A 362 11.44 -4.29 48.65
CA ASP A 362 12.52 -4.09 47.67
C ASP A 362 13.41 -2.86 48.01
N TYR A 363 13.19 -2.22 49.18
CA TYR A 363 13.92 -1.01 49.57
C TYR A 363 14.84 -1.26 50.76
N LYS A 364 16.14 -1.24 50.54
CA LYS A 364 17.10 -1.09 51.63
C LYS A 364 16.87 0.25 52.34
N LYS A 365 16.23 0.20 53.51
CA LYS A 365 15.85 1.36 54.33
C LYS A 365 17.06 2.22 54.69
N LYS A 366 17.21 3.38 54.07
CA LYS A 366 17.77 4.56 54.72
C LYS A 366 16.57 5.38 55.26
N THR A 367 16.23 5.18 56.52
CA THR A 367 15.27 6.05 57.24
C THR A 367 15.91 7.41 57.43
N VAL A 368 15.48 8.38 56.63
CA VAL A 368 15.82 9.78 56.85
C VAL A 368 14.64 10.41 57.61
N THR A 369 14.81 10.59 58.92
CA THR A 369 13.89 11.36 59.74
C THR A 369 14.05 12.84 59.42
N ARG A 370 13.09 13.42 58.73
CA ARG A 370 13.03 14.87 58.52
C ARG A 370 12.00 15.50 59.49
N THR A 371 12.44 16.49 60.22
CA THR A 371 11.66 17.22 61.23
C THR A 371 10.78 18.37 60.73
N ARG A 372 10.75 18.61 59.40
CA ARG A 372 9.89 19.65 58.79
C ARG A 372 8.72 19.02 58.07
N GLY A 373 7.51 19.58 58.25
CA GLY A 373 6.26 19.09 57.68
C GLY A 373 6.36 18.77 56.17
N ALA A 374 5.85 17.60 55.80
CA ALA A 374 5.94 17.08 54.45
C ALA A 374 4.96 17.80 53.52
N LYS A 375 5.45 18.54 52.55
CA LYS A 375 4.63 19.03 51.43
C LYS A 375 4.16 17.82 50.61
N LEU A 376 2.88 17.79 50.20
CA LEU A 376 2.27 16.71 49.39
C LEU A 376 3.10 16.37 48.16
N SER A 377 3.65 17.37 47.47
CA SER A 377 4.52 17.18 46.30
C SER A 377 5.81 16.41 46.63
N HIS A 378 6.40 16.68 47.79
CA HIS A 378 7.62 15.99 48.23
C HIS A 378 7.34 14.54 48.63
N MET A 379 6.15 14.23 49.16
CA MET A 379 5.71 12.86 49.44
C MET A 379 5.46 12.10 48.12
N ALA A 380 4.83 12.75 47.14
CA ALA A 380 4.61 12.17 45.82
C ALA A 380 5.95 11.81 45.10
N PHE A 381 6.91 12.73 45.07
CA PHE A 381 8.24 12.48 44.53
C PHE A 381 9.03 11.41 45.30
N SER A 382 8.88 11.35 46.62
CA SER A 382 9.48 10.33 47.47
C SER A 382 8.91 8.94 47.17
N ASN A 383 7.58 8.85 46.92
CA ASN A 383 6.91 7.60 46.52
C ASN A 383 7.30 7.16 45.15
N LEU A 384 7.42 8.07 44.15
CA LEU A 384 7.95 7.78 42.85
C LEU A 384 9.40 7.28 42.91
N GLY A 385 10.24 7.88 43.78
CA GLY A 385 11.60 7.47 44.00
C GLY A 385 11.75 6.08 44.66
N ARG A 386 10.68 5.55 45.26
CA ARG A 386 10.65 4.27 45.98
C ARG A 386 10.71 3.06 45.02
N ASN A 387 10.20 3.21 43.80
CA ASN A 387 10.20 2.16 42.78
C ASN A 387 10.76 2.68 41.45
N ARG A 388 11.99 3.22 41.47
CA ARG A 388 12.63 3.94 40.35
C ARG A 388 12.61 3.18 39.04
N ARG A 389 12.92 1.86 39.05
CA ARG A 389 12.92 1.05 37.83
C ARG A 389 11.55 1.01 37.17
N ARG A 390 10.49 0.79 37.95
CA ARG A 390 9.12 0.72 37.45
C ARG A 390 8.67 2.07 36.91
N CYS A 391 8.93 3.13 37.67
CA CYS A 391 8.64 4.50 37.27
C CYS A 391 9.34 4.87 35.97
N VAL A 392 10.63 4.55 35.82
CA VAL A 392 11.42 4.77 34.59
C VAL A 392 10.80 4.01 33.41
N PHE A 393 10.45 2.74 33.57
CA PHE A 393 9.84 1.97 32.48
C PHE A 393 8.49 2.55 32.03
N ILE A 394 7.64 2.97 32.97
CA ILE A 394 6.35 3.61 32.64
C ILE A 394 6.58 4.94 31.92
N VAL A 395 7.46 5.79 32.46
CA VAL A 395 7.79 7.09 31.86
C VAL A 395 8.39 6.92 30.47
N VAL A 396 9.32 5.98 30.28
CA VAL A 396 9.93 5.71 28.97
C VAL A 396 8.89 5.20 27.97
N SER A 397 7.96 4.32 28.39
CA SER A 397 6.91 3.85 27.49
C SER A 397 5.95 4.97 27.08
N MET A 398 5.56 5.85 28.00
CA MET A 398 4.73 7.01 27.69
C MET A 398 5.46 8.00 26.77
N LEU A 399 6.75 8.24 27.04
CA LEU A 399 7.60 9.12 26.23
C LEU A 399 7.74 8.58 24.80
N LEU A 400 7.95 7.28 24.63
CA LEU A 400 7.98 6.65 23.31
C LEU A 400 6.65 6.79 22.57
N CYS A 401 5.50 6.62 23.23
CA CYS A 401 4.20 6.84 22.61
C CYS A 401 4.03 8.30 22.14
N ILE A 402 4.44 9.27 22.98
CA ILE A 402 4.38 10.69 22.63
C ILE A 402 5.33 11.00 21.45
N VAL A 403 6.54 10.46 21.46
CA VAL A 403 7.52 10.63 20.36
C VAL A 403 6.95 10.05 19.06
N LEU A 404 6.37 8.85 19.09
CA LEU A 404 5.72 8.24 17.92
C LEU A 404 4.60 9.13 17.37
N PHE A 405 3.73 9.63 18.26
CA PHE A 405 2.63 10.50 17.85
C PHE A 405 3.13 11.82 17.24
N ASN A 406 4.11 12.47 17.90
CA ASN A 406 4.73 13.69 17.36
C ASN A 406 5.46 13.43 16.03
N THR A 407 6.17 12.32 15.90
CA THR A 407 6.84 11.97 14.64
C THR A 407 5.81 11.84 13.51
N MET A 408 4.67 11.22 13.79
CA MET A 408 3.58 11.11 12.81
C MET A 408 3.05 12.49 12.41
N ILE A 409 2.81 13.40 13.36
CA ILE A 409 2.38 14.78 13.09
C ILE A 409 3.43 15.53 12.27
N ILE A 410 4.72 15.43 12.65
CA ILE A 410 5.81 16.12 11.95
C ILE A 410 5.90 15.62 10.50
N VAL A 411 5.83 14.31 10.27
CA VAL A 411 5.86 13.73 8.92
C VAL A 411 4.69 14.24 8.09
N THR A 412 3.48 14.31 8.68
CA THR A 412 2.30 14.83 7.96
C THR A 412 2.38 16.35 7.70
N GLN A 413 3.02 17.12 8.57
CA GLN A 413 3.17 18.58 8.40
C GLN A 413 4.43 19.00 7.65
N SER A 414 5.40 18.10 7.43
CA SER A 414 6.66 18.43 6.76
C SER A 414 6.56 18.46 5.24
N ILE A 415 5.43 18.08 4.68
CA ILE A 415 5.15 18.20 3.24
C ILE A 415 4.72 19.63 3.00
N ASP A 416 5.69 20.44 2.57
CA ASP A 416 5.52 21.85 2.22
C ASP A 416 5.14 21.91 0.73
N GLU A 417 3.87 22.19 0.47
CA GLU A 417 3.25 22.24 -0.86
C GLU A 417 4.03 23.17 -1.82
N GLU A 418 4.39 24.37 -1.38
CA GLU A 418 5.13 25.32 -2.19
C GLU A 418 6.51 24.79 -2.61
N LYS A 419 7.22 24.13 -1.70
CA LYS A 419 8.53 23.56 -2.02
C LYS A 419 8.42 22.34 -2.94
N TRP A 420 7.35 21.56 -2.83
CA TRP A 420 7.13 20.43 -3.71
C TRP A 420 6.80 20.89 -5.13
N ILE A 421 5.87 21.84 -5.27
CA ILE A 421 5.49 22.46 -6.55
C ILE A 421 6.73 23.09 -7.20
N THR A 422 7.51 23.89 -6.48
CA THR A 422 8.70 24.53 -7.01
C THR A 422 9.81 23.54 -7.42
N ARG A 423 9.84 22.34 -6.86
CA ARG A 423 10.75 21.26 -7.27
C ARG A 423 10.27 20.50 -8.51
N THR A 424 8.97 20.32 -8.66
CA THR A 424 8.36 19.50 -9.73
C THR A 424 8.08 20.34 -10.97
N THR A 425 7.63 21.59 -10.80
CA THR A 425 7.38 22.53 -11.88
C THR A 425 8.34 23.72 -11.75
N LYS A 426 9.29 23.83 -12.69
CA LYS A 426 10.23 24.96 -12.76
C LYS A 426 9.60 26.21 -13.38
N THR A 427 8.35 26.14 -13.82
CA THR A 427 7.60 27.19 -14.51
C THR A 427 6.17 27.27 -13.98
N ASP A 428 5.64 28.50 -13.91
CA ASP A 428 4.26 28.75 -13.48
C ASP A 428 3.21 28.25 -14.50
N PHE A 429 3.61 28.09 -15.76
CA PHE A 429 2.74 27.61 -16.85
C PHE A 429 3.54 26.73 -17.81
N THR A 430 2.97 25.61 -18.23
CA THR A 430 3.48 24.77 -19.31
C THR A 430 2.43 24.74 -20.42
N VAL A 431 2.77 25.17 -21.60
CA VAL A 431 1.92 25.10 -22.79
C VAL A 431 2.36 23.89 -23.61
N TYR A 432 1.46 22.96 -23.81
CA TYR A 432 1.67 21.84 -24.72
C TYR A 432 1.13 22.26 -26.11
N ASN A 433 1.94 22.10 -27.14
CA ASN A 433 1.54 22.28 -28.54
C ASN A 433 1.06 20.96 -29.10
#